data_4fac46c28345f10ac1d9291a5c87f501
#
_entry.id   4fac46c28345f10ac1d9291a5c87f501
#
_cell.length_a   1.000
_cell.length_b   1.000
_cell.length_c   1.000
_cell.angle_alpha   90.00
_cell.angle_beta   90.00
_cell.angle_gamma   90.00
#
_symmetry.space_group_name_H-M   'P 1'
#
loop_
_entity.id
_entity.type
_entity.pdbx_description
1 polymer ?
#
loop_
_entity_poly.entity_id
_entity_poly.type
_entity_poly.pdbx_seq_one_letter_code
_entity_poly.pdbx_strand_id
1 'polypeptide(L)'
;RLPENFLTWHPTCHYCADNRMELAEKFLEDNADEEYLSPSLFYVWGHAYQLDAYQDWEGIENFFARLGNKENIWYASNIEICQYILAVRSLVYSSTGDYIFNPTCTDVWLMIDGRPYQIPSGKTVSIPWKHTND
;
A
#
# COMPACT_ATOMS: atom_id res chain seq x y z
N ARG A 1 -4.12 -7.93 -0.90
CA ARG A 1 -5.39 -7.16 -0.99
C ARG A 1 -5.47 -6.19 0.18
N LEU A 2 -5.94 -4.96 -0.06
CA LEU A 2 -6.14 -3.97 0.99
C LEU A 2 -7.28 -4.41 1.94
N PRO A 3 -7.20 -4.07 3.24
CA PRO A 3 -8.22 -4.44 4.22
C PRO A 3 -9.52 -3.67 3.99
N GLU A 4 -10.64 -4.38 4.05
CA GLU A 4 -11.97 -3.77 4.07
C GLU A 4 -12.37 -3.32 5.48
N ASN A 5 -11.98 -4.11 6.48
CA ASN A 5 -12.21 -3.86 7.89
C ASN A 5 -10.86 -3.82 8.64
N PHE A 6 -10.52 -2.67 9.20
CA PHE A 6 -9.26 -2.48 9.93
C PHE A 6 -9.20 -3.19 11.29
N LEU A 7 -10.34 -3.64 11.83
CA LEU A 7 -10.41 -4.40 13.07
C LEU A 7 -10.15 -5.91 12.87
N THR A 8 -10.28 -6.39 11.61
CA THR A 8 -10.08 -7.79 11.23
C THR A 8 -9.03 -7.92 10.12
N TRP A 9 -7.91 -7.28 10.32
CA TRP A 9 -6.84 -7.23 9.33
C TRP A 9 -5.98 -8.50 9.38
N HIS A 10 -6.07 -9.31 8.35
CA HIS A 10 -5.33 -10.55 8.26
C HIS A 10 -3.90 -10.32 7.75
N PRO A 11 -2.88 -10.83 8.45
CA PRO A 11 -1.49 -10.75 7.99
C PRO A 11 -1.27 -11.64 6.77
N THR A 12 -0.26 -11.27 5.96
CA THR A 12 0.21 -12.09 4.84
C THR A 12 0.97 -13.30 5.34
N CYS A 13 1.88 -13.08 6.29
CA CYS A 13 2.63 -14.17 6.91
C CYS A 13 3.12 -13.81 8.31
N HIS A 14 3.44 -14.84 9.07
CA HIS A 14 4.26 -14.73 10.28
C HIS A 14 5.73 -14.72 9.86
N TYR A 15 6.57 -13.87 10.47
CA TYR A 15 7.98 -13.77 10.07
C TYR A 15 8.81 -15.04 10.27
N CYS A 16 8.33 -15.99 11.11
CA CYS A 16 8.93 -17.31 11.28
C CYS A 16 8.26 -18.40 10.42
N ALA A 17 7.38 -18.05 9.47
CA ALA A 17 6.77 -19.03 8.59
C ALA A 17 7.79 -19.62 7.63
N ASP A 18 7.73 -20.94 7.39
CA ASP A 18 8.68 -21.65 6.51
C ASP A 18 8.63 -21.12 5.07
N ASN A 19 7.45 -20.69 4.62
CA ASN A 19 7.24 -20.15 3.26
C ASN A 19 7.39 -18.62 3.17
N ARG A 20 7.91 -17.94 4.20
CA ARG A 20 8.02 -16.47 4.22
C ARG A 20 8.78 -15.89 3.04
N MET A 21 9.88 -16.56 2.62
CA MET A 21 10.69 -16.13 1.48
C MET A 21 9.93 -16.29 0.15
N GLU A 22 9.24 -17.41 -0.04
CA GLU A 22 8.39 -17.65 -1.22
C GLU A 22 7.30 -16.57 -1.34
N LEU A 23 6.63 -16.23 -0.24
CA LEU A 23 5.63 -15.18 -0.21
C LEU A 23 6.23 -13.79 -0.51
N ALA A 24 7.44 -13.52 0.00
CA ALA A 24 8.15 -12.27 -0.29
C ALA A 24 8.53 -12.15 -1.77
N GLU A 25 9.10 -13.22 -2.36
CA GLU A 25 9.45 -13.23 -3.78
C GLU A 25 8.21 -13.04 -4.64
N LYS A 26 7.14 -13.78 -4.36
CA LYS A 26 5.87 -13.62 -5.07
C LYS A 26 5.33 -12.19 -4.99
N PHE A 27 5.37 -11.58 -3.81
CA PHE A 27 4.94 -10.18 -3.65
C PHE A 27 5.79 -9.21 -4.48
N LEU A 28 7.11 -9.42 -4.52
CA LEU A 28 8.01 -8.58 -5.32
C LEU A 28 7.79 -8.78 -6.83
N GLU A 29 7.59 -10.01 -7.28
CA GLU A 29 7.29 -10.35 -8.67
C GLU A 29 5.94 -9.77 -9.11
N ASP A 30 4.88 -9.97 -8.32
CA ASP A 30 3.53 -9.48 -8.62
C ASP A 30 3.47 -7.93 -8.68
N ASN A 31 4.46 -7.22 -8.14
CA ASN A 31 4.54 -5.75 -8.12
C ASN A 31 5.75 -5.19 -8.89
N ALA A 32 6.40 -6.01 -9.71
CA ALA A 32 7.54 -5.57 -10.51
C ALA A 32 7.14 -4.73 -11.73
N ASP A 33 5.94 -4.97 -12.28
CA ASP A 33 5.42 -4.25 -13.44
C ASP A 33 4.65 -3.00 -13.02
N GLU A 34 5.14 -1.84 -13.45
CA GLU A 34 4.49 -0.54 -13.21
C GLU A 34 3.15 -0.37 -13.96
N GLU A 35 2.86 -1.23 -14.94
CA GLU A 35 1.69 -1.12 -15.82
C GLU A 35 0.37 -1.49 -15.12
N TYR A 36 0.42 -2.29 -14.04
CA TYR A 36 -0.76 -2.75 -13.29
C TYR A 36 -0.72 -2.31 -11.84
N LEU A 37 -0.96 -1.00 -11.62
CA LEU A 37 -0.95 -0.39 -10.28
C LEU A 37 -2.25 -0.66 -9.50
N SER A 38 -2.51 -1.91 -9.19
CA SER A 38 -3.44 -2.22 -8.11
C SER A 38 -2.65 -2.29 -6.80
N PRO A 39 -2.94 -1.42 -5.82
CA PRO A 39 -2.18 -1.42 -4.56
C PRO A 39 -2.30 -2.78 -3.88
N SER A 40 -1.17 -3.40 -3.61
CA SER A 40 -1.07 -4.66 -2.87
C SER A 40 -0.49 -4.42 -1.49
N LEU A 41 -0.74 -5.33 -0.57
CA LEU A 41 -0.29 -5.23 0.80
C LEU A 41 0.45 -6.51 1.21
N PHE A 42 1.65 -6.34 1.74
CA PHE A 42 2.41 -7.39 2.40
C PHE A 42 2.49 -7.08 3.90
N TYR A 43 1.70 -7.78 4.70
CA TYR A 43 1.61 -7.57 6.13
C TYR A 43 2.30 -8.70 6.88
N VAL A 44 3.39 -8.37 7.56
CA VAL A 44 4.17 -9.31 8.38
C VAL A 44 3.86 -9.07 9.85
N TRP A 45 3.72 -10.15 10.61
CA TRP A 45 3.52 -10.08 12.05
C TRP A 45 4.38 -11.11 12.80
N GLY A 46 4.48 -10.94 14.11
CA GLY A 46 5.13 -11.88 14.99
C GLY A 46 5.46 -11.25 16.34
N HIS A 47 6.02 -12.05 17.24
CA HIS A 47 6.39 -11.63 18.59
C HIS A 47 7.91 -11.64 18.77
N ALA A 48 8.49 -10.54 19.24
CA ALA A 48 9.95 -10.41 19.39
C ALA A 48 10.61 -11.54 20.19
N TYR A 49 9.94 -12.10 21.20
CA TYR A 49 10.47 -13.22 21.98
C TYR A 49 10.68 -14.50 21.17
N GLN A 50 9.97 -14.65 20.04
CA GLN A 50 10.10 -15.82 19.17
C GLN A 50 11.43 -15.82 18.40
N LEU A 51 12.02 -14.64 18.14
CA LEU A 51 13.34 -14.54 17.52
C LEU A 51 14.41 -15.22 18.37
N ASP A 52 14.35 -14.99 19.67
CA ASP A 52 15.27 -15.64 20.61
C ASP A 52 14.95 -17.14 20.79
N ALA A 53 13.67 -17.49 20.86
CA ALA A 53 13.24 -18.88 21.03
C ALA A 53 13.61 -19.76 19.83
N TYR A 54 13.52 -19.27 18.62
CA TYR A 54 13.83 -20.02 17.38
C TYR A 54 15.28 -19.88 16.93
N GLN A 55 16.05 -18.92 17.50
CA GLN A 55 17.45 -18.63 17.12
C GLN A 55 17.63 -18.40 15.61
N ASP A 56 16.60 -17.88 14.92
CA ASP A 56 16.59 -17.67 13.47
C ASP A 56 16.86 -16.20 13.10
N TRP A 57 17.86 -15.60 13.74
CA TRP A 57 18.24 -14.19 13.49
C TRP A 57 18.73 -13.97 12.07
N GLU A 58 19.56 -14.85 11.54
CA GLU A 58 20.05 -14.75 10.16
C GLU A 58 18.93 -14.88 9.13
N GLY A 59 18.00 -15.82 9.33
CA GLY A 59 16.86 -16.00 8.44
C GLY A 59 15.95 -14.78 8.42
N ILE A 60 15.73 -14.15 9.58
CA ILE A 60 14.94 -12.92 9.68
C ILE A 60 15.63 -11.72 9.04
N GLU A 61 16.93 -11.56 9.24
CA GLU A 61 17.72 -10.49 8.62
C GLU A 61 17.67 -10.62 7.09
N ASN A 62 17.87 -11.82 6.55
CA ASN A 62 17.77 -12.10 5.13
C ASN A 62 16.37 -11.82 4.57
N PHE A 63 15.33 -12.19 5.30
CA PHE A 63 13.94 -11.94 4.92
C PHE A 63 13.65 -10.42 4.80
N PHE A 64 14.00 -9.65 5.83
CA PHE A 64 13.80 -8.20 5.79
C PHE A 64 14.74 -7.48 4.83
N ALA A 65 15.98 -7.96 4.65
CA ALA A 65 16.89 -7.42 3.66
C ALA A 65 16.35 -7.62 2.23
N ARG A 66 15.69 -8.74 1.98
CA ARG A 66 15.08 -9.02 0.66
C ARG A 66 13.94 -8.07 0.33
N LEU A 67 13.10 -7.76 1.29
CA LEU A 67 11.96 -6.83 1.15
C LEU A 67 12.38 -5.36 1.25
N GLY A 68 13.47 -5.06 1.95
CA GLY A 68 13.88 -3.70 2.29
C GLY A 68 14.43 -2.88 1.12
N ASN A 69 14.42 -1.56 1.26
CA ASN A 69 15.04 -0.60 0.34
C ASN A 69 14.57 -0.71 -1.12
N LYS A 70 13.29 -0.96 -1.35
CA LYS A 70 12.66 -0.97 -2.67
C LYS A 70 11.95 0.37 -2.90
N GLU A 71 12.23 1.04 -4.01
CA GLU A 71 11.66 2.36 -4.33
C GLU A 71 10.15 2.31 -4.59
N ASN A 72 9.63 1.17 -5.05
CA ASN A 72 8.23 0.94 -5.32
C ASN A 72 7.44 0.39 -4.12
N ILE A 73 8.06 0.29 -2.93
CA ILE A 73 7.40 -0.19 -1.71
C ILE A 73 7.31 0.93 -0.68
N TRP A 74 6.10 1.23 -0.24
CA TRP A 74 5.86 2.08 0.90
C TRP A 74 5.90 1.25 2.19
N TYR A 75 6.92 1.49 3.02
CA TYR A 75 7.06 0.87 4.34
C TYR A 75 6.31 1.69 5.36
N ALA A 76 5.26 1.12 5.93
CA ALA A 76 4.37 1.84 6.83
C ALA A 76 3.86 0.95 7.97
N SER A 77 3.48 1.57 9.06
CA SER A 77 2.73 0.92 10.14
C SER A 77 1.26 0.75 9.75
N ASN A 78 0.56 -0.16 10.43
CA ASN A 78 -0.86 -0.39 10.20
C ASN A 78 -1.70 0.88 10.34
N ILE A 79 -1.35 1.77 11.28
CA ILE A 79 -2.10 3.00 11.50
C ILE A 79 -1.90 3.99 10.34
N GLU A 80 -0.69 4.11 9.78
CA GLU A 80 -0.42 4.96 8.62
C GLU A 80 -1.19 4.49 7.39
N ILE A 81 -1.20 3.17 7.14
CA ILE A 81 -1.97 2.58 6.03
C ILE A 81 -3.48 2.81 6.24
N CYS A 82 -3.98 2.60 7.46
CA CYS A 82 -5.38 2.85 7.80
C CYS A 82 -5.76 4.32 7.54
N GLN A 83 -4.97 5.26 8.02
CA GLN A 83 -5.18 6.70 7.82
C GLN A 83 -5.18 7.07 6.35
N TYR A 84 -4.25 6.53 5.57
CA TYR A 84 -4.16 6.79 4.14
C TYR A 84 -5.39 6.24 3.38
N ILE A 85 -5.80 5.00 3.66
CA ILE A 85 -7.00 4.41 3.03
C ILE A 85 -8.26 5.20 3.40
N LEU A 86 -8.39 5.65 4.65
CA LEU A 86 -9.51 6.50 5.07
C LEU A 86 -9.47 7.86 4.36
N ALA A 87 -8.30 8.45 4.16
CA ALA A 87 -8.17 9.69 3.40
C ALA A 87 -8.60 9.50 1.94
N VAL A 88 -8.17 8.43 1.28
CA VAL A 88 -8.61 8.08 -0.09
C VAL A 88 -10.14 7.93 -0.15
N ARG A 89 -10.73 7.22 0.80
CA ARG A 89 -12.19 7.00 0.86
C ARG A 89 -13.00 8.27 1.17
N SER A 90 -12.36 9.29 1.72
CA SER A 90 -12.98 10.57 2.08
C SER A 90 -12.95 11.60 0.94
N LEU A 91 -12.29 11.30 -0.18
CA LEU A 91 -12.25 12.21 -1.32
C LEU A 91 -13.66 12.49 -1.84
N VAL A 92 -13.90 13.76 -2.17
CA VAL A 92 -15.19 14.23 -2.69
C VAL A 92 -15.02 14.56 -4.17
N TYR A 93 -15.84 13.94 -5.00
CA TYR A 93 -15.82 14.11 -6.44
C TYR A 93 -16.93 15.06 -6.89
N SER A 94 -16.65 15.94 -7.85
CA SER A 94 -17.70 16.72 -8.50
C SER A 94 -18.67 15.81 -9.26
N SER A 95 -19.87 16.26 -9.53
CA SER A 95 -20.86 15.48 -10.29
C SER A 95 -20.43 15.15 -11.72
N THR A 96 -19.57 15.97 -12.31
CA THR A 96 -18.95 15.75 -13.62
C THR A 96 -17.67 14.93 -13.56
N GLY A 97 -17.11 14.71 -12.35
CA GLY A 97 -15.83 14.03 -12.17
C GLY A 97 -14.60 14.91 -12.42
N ASP A 98 -14.76 16.13 -12.96
CA ASP A 98 -13.64 17.00 -13.37
C ASP A 98 -12.83 17.56 -12.21
N TYR A 99 -13.37 17.51 -10.99
CA TYR A 99 -12.73 18.03 -9.78
C TYR A 99 -12.79 17.01 -8.66
N ILE A 100 -11.69 16.93 -7.92
CA ILE A 100 -11.58 16.11 -6.70
C ILE A 100 -11.13 17.02 -5.56
N PHE A 101 -11.91 17.05 -4.47
CA PHE A 101 -11.57 17.74 -3.24
C PHE A 101 -11.09 16.74 -2.19
N ASN A 102 -9.99 17.05 -1.53
CA ASN A 102 -9.46 16.29 -0.40
C ASN A 102 -9.80 17.00 0.92
N PRO A 103 -10.80 16.55 1.68
CA PRO A 103 -11.18 17.15 2.95
C PRO A 103 -10.27 16.74 4.12
N THR A 104 -9.27 15.90 3.90
CA THR A 104 -8.41 15.35 4.95
C THR A 104 -7.14 16.15 5.16
N CYS A 105 -6.38 15.81 6.21
CA CYS A 105 -5.04 16.38 6.47
C CYS A 105 -3.89 15.55 5.86
N THR A 106 -4.20 14.59 4.99
CA THR A 106 -3.22 13.69 4.35
C THR A 106 -3.25 13.92 2.85
N ASP A 107 -2.09 14.16 2.24
CA ASP A 107 -1.97 14.17 0.79
C ASP A 107 -2.28 12.79 0.21
N VAL A 108 -3.08 12.73 -0.83
CA VAL A 108 -3.49 11.48 -1.48
C VAL A 108 -3.01 11.46 -2.92
N TRP A 109 -2.57 10.31 -3.38
CA TRP A 109 -2.22 10.07 -4.77
C TRP A 109 -3.22 9.12 -5.41
N LEU A 110 -3.66 9.47 -6.60
CA LEU A 110 -4.54 8.65 -7.43
C LEU A 110 -3.87 8.38 -8.77
N MET A 111 -4.04 7.17 -9.27
CA MET A 111 -3.73 6.84 -10.66
C MET A 111 -4.99 6.99 -11.49
N ILE A 112 -4.97 7.89 -12.49
CA ILE A 112 -6.10 8.17 -13.37
C ILE A 112 -5.59 8.10 -14.80
N ASP A 113 -6.13 7.20 -15.61
CA ASP A 113 -5.72 6.95 -17.01
C ASP A 113 -4.20 6.77 -17.15
N GLY A 114 -3.59 5.99 -16.24
CA GLY A 114 -2.15 5.71 -16.23
C GLY A 114 -1.27 6.89 -15.81
N ARG A 115 -1.85 7.97 -15.24
CA ARG A 115 -1.10 9.15 -14.77
C ARG A 115 -1.30 9.35 -13.26
N PRO A 116 -0.23 9.62 -12.50
CA PRO A 116 -0.34 9.93 -11.09
C PRO A 116 -0.81 11.38 -10.88
N TYR A 117 -1.82 11.56 -10.02
CA TYR A 117 -2.31 12.86 -9.58
C TYR A 117 -2.21 12.97 -8.07
N GLN A 118 -1.52 13.99 -7.60
CA GLN A 118 -1.54 14.34 -6.19
C GLN A 118 -2.79 15.18 -5.90
N ILE A 119 -3.54 14.79 -4.89
CA ILE A 119 -4.68 15.53 -4.34
C ILE A 119 -4.24 16.03 -2.95
N PRO A 120 -3.66 17.25 -2.86
CA PRO A 120 -3.11 17.74 -1.61
C PRO A 120 -4.19 17.95 -0.55
N SER A 121 -3.80 17.84 0.71
CA SER A 121 -4.64 18.12 1.89
C SER A 121 -5.37 19.44 1.78
N GLY A 122 -6.69 19.43 1.97
CA GLY A 122 -7.54 20.61 1.96
C GLY A 122 -7.66 21.32 0.60
N LYS A 123 -7.25 20.68 -0.51
CA LYS A 123 -7.28 21.28 -1.85
C LYS A 123 -8.26 20.59 -2.78
N THR A 124 -8.73 21.36 -3.76
CA THR A 124 -9.44 20.86 -4.93
C THR A 124 -8.49 20.82 -6.11
N VAL A 125 -8.45 19.70 -6.81
CA VAL A 125 -7.63 19.49 -8.01
C VAL A 125 -8.55 19.26 -9.20
N SER A 126 -8.25 19.89 -10.34
CA SER A 126 -8.91 19.63 -11.61
C SER A 126 -8.26 18.43 -12.29
N ILE A 127 -9.07 17.49 -12.73
CA ILE A 127 -8.63 16.30 -13.46
C ILE A 127 -9.02 16.48 -14.94
N PRO A 128 -8.06 16.63 -15.84
CA PRO A 128 -8.33 16.74 -17.26
C PRO A 128 -8.67 15.35 -17.82
N TRP A 129 -9.95 14.96 -17.74
CA TRP A 129 -10.40 13.76 -18.43
C TRP A 129 -10.19 13.93 -19.94
N LYS A 130 -9.57 12.98 -20.59
CA LYS A 130 -9.67 12.89 -22.04
C LYS A 130 -11.12 12.47 -22.35
N HIS A 131 -11.96 13.42 -22.68
CA HIS A 131 -13.17 13.09 -23.44
C HIS A 131 -12.68 12.43 -24.74
N THR A 132 -12.75 11.11 -24.83
CA THR A 132 -12.71 10.43 -26.11
C THR A 132 -13.98 10.90 -26.84
N ASN A 133 -13.85 11.98 -27.60
CA ASN A 133 -14.81 12.24 -28.66
C ASN A 133 -14.60 11.12 -29.68
N ASP A 134 -15.59 10.24 -29.78
CA ASP A 134 -15.77 9.34 -30.92
C ASP A 134 -15.85 10.14 -32.22
#